data_39aef7fd6e9ef0374bdcf92377c9dd07
#
_entry.id   39aef7fd6e9ef0374bdcf92377c9dd07
#
_cell.length_a   1.000
_cell.length_b   1.000
_cell.length_c   1.000
_cell.angle_alpha   90.00
_cell.angle_beta   90.00
_cell.angle_gamma   90.00
#
_symmetry.space_group_name_H-M   'P 1'
#
loop_
_entity.id
_entity.type
_entity.pdbx_description
1 polymer ?
#
loop_
_entity_poly.entity_id
_entity_poly.type
_entity_poly.pdbx_seq_one_letter_code
_entity_poly.pdbx_strand_id
1 'polypeptide(L)'
;MKNLFDIKDYVVVITGGTGVLGRTIAKYLAQNGAKVAILGRKEEVGNAIVNDIKKAGGDACFFKTDVMNQEVVEQNCKDILEKYGHIDTLLNAAGGNQPGAVIGPDQNFFDLDPEQFQKVLNLNLTGTVIPTQVFLRPMVEKGKGSIINFSSMAAFRPMTRVCGYAAAKAGISNFTAYMAHE
;
A
#
# COMPACT_ATOMS: atom_id res chain seq x y z
N MET A 1 17.16 -12.35 -25.98
CA MET A 1 16.34 -11.14 -25.77
C MET A 1 16.16 -10.91 -24.27
N LYS A 2 16.35 -9.67 -23.81
CA LYS A 2 16.09 -9.32 -22.40
C LYS A 2 14.58 -9.42 -22.15
N ASN A 3 14.15 -10.20 -21.16
CA ASN A 3 12.74 -10.29 -20.79
C ASN A 3 12.34 -8.96 -20.16
N LEU A 4 11.45 -8.20 -20.81
CA LEU A 4 10.98 -6.90 -20.32
C LEU A 4 10.12 -6.99 -19.05
N PHE A 5 9.61 -8.19 -18.75
CA PHE A 5 8.79 -8.47 -17.57
C PHE A 5 9.56 -9.17 -16.44
N ASP A 6 10.91 -9.27 -16.58
CA ASP A 6 11.75 -9.84 -15.56
C ASP A 6 11.86 -8.88 -14.37
N ILE A 7 11.39 -9.35 -13.20
CA ILE A 7 11.43 -8.63 -11.92
C ILE A 7 12.41 -9.26 -10.93
N LYS A 8 13.28 -10.16 -11.42
CA LYS A 8 14.28 -10.80 -10.57
C LYS A 8 15.14 -9.74 -9.89
N ASP A 9 15.34 -9.94 -8.59
CA ASP A 9 16.09 -9.03 -7.70
C ASP A 9 15.48 -7.63 -7.49
N TYR A 10 14.30 -7.32 -8.06
CA TYR A 10 13.60 -6.08 -7.73
C TYR A 10 13.19 -6.08 -6.26
N VAL A 11 13.45 -4.96 -5.59
CA VAL A 11 12.98 -4.73 -4.22
C VAL A 11 11.64 -4.02 -4.26
N VAL A 12 10.61 -4.75 -3.81
CA VAL A 12 9.22 -4.28 -3.84
C VAL A 12 8.70 -4.11 -2.41
N VAL A 13 8.30 -2.89 -2.09
CA VAL A 13 7.67 -2.55 -0.80
C VAL A 13 6.15 -2.57 -0.97
N ILE A 14 5.42 -3.26 -0.08
CA ILE A 14 3.96 -3.39 -0.15
C ILE A 14 3.34 -2.93 1.17
N THR A 15 2.70 -1.76 1.18
CA THR A 15 1.88 -1.36 2.33
C THR A 15 0.57 -2.16 2.32
N GLY A 16 0.03 -2.47 3.51
CA GLY A 16 -1.15 -3.34 3.59
C GLY A 16 -0.90 -4.77 3.11
N GLY A 17 0.36 -5.20 3.07
CA GLY A 17 0.77 -6.51 2.56
C GLY A 17 0.24 -7.71 3.35
N THR A 18 -0.34 -7.49 4.54
CA THR A 18 -1.05 -8.53 5.32
C THR A 18 -2.53 -8.68 4.94
N GLY A 19 -3.07 -7.80 4.08
CA GLY A 19 -4.43 -7.86 3.55
C GLY A 19 -4.60 -8.93 2.46
N VAL A 20 -5.84 -9.14 2.00
CA VAL A 20 -6.16 -10.20 1.01
C VAL A 20 -5.41 -9.98 -0.31
N LEU A 21 -5.47 -8.78 -0.87
CA LEU A 21 -4.77 -8.44 -2.12
C LEU A 21 -3.25 -8.38 -1.89
N GLY A 22 -2.81 -7.67 -0.84
CA GLY A 22 -1.39 -7.46 -0.57
C GLY A 22 -0.61 -8.77 -0.40
N ARG A 23 -1.13 -9.73 0.38
CA ARG A 23 -0.47 -11.03 0.58
C ARG A 23 -0.40 -11.88 -0.69
N THR A 24 -1.44 -11.82 -1.53
CA THR A 24 -1.46 -12.56 -2.80
C THR A 24 -0.42 -12.00 -3.76
N ILE A 25 -0.36 -10.68 -3.88
CA ILE A 25 0.63 -9.98 -4.68
C ILE A 25 2.04 -10.25 -4.16
N ALA A 26 2.26 -10.16 -2.83
CA ALA A 26 3.56 -10.44 -2.22
C ALA A 26 4.08 -11.84 -2.56
N LYS A 27 3.24 -12.86 -2.42
CA LYS A 27 3.59 -14.24 -2.76
C LYS A 27 3.93 -14.39 -4.24
N TYR A 28 3.11 -13.82 -5.12
CA TYR A 28 3.32 -13.92 -6.57
C TYR A 28 4.61 -13.21 -7.01
N LEU A 29 4.88 -12.01 -6.53
CA LEU A 29 6.10 -11.28 -6.85
C LEU A 29 7.35 -12.02 -6.37
N ALA A 30 7.33 -12.55 -5.15
CA ALA A 30 8.44 -13.32 -4.61
C ALA A 30 8.69 -14.63 -5.38
N GLN A 31 7.64 -15.31 -5.85
CA GLN A 31 7.75 -16.48 -6.73
C GLN A 31 8.39 -16.16 -8.09
N ASN A 32 8.29 -14.91 -8.54
CA ASN A 32 8.92 -14.42 -9.76
C ASN A 32 10.28 -13.75 -9.52
N GLY A 33 10.88 -13.97 -8.36
CA GLY A 33 12.25 -13.57 -8.04
C GLY A 33 12.41 -12.18 -7.45
N ALA A 34 11.34 -11.45 -7.16
CA ALA A 34 11.42 -10.18 -6.44
C ALA A 34 11.71 -10.40 -4.95
N LYS A 35 12.39 -9.44 -4.33
CA LYS A 35 12.59 -9.31 -2.88
C LYS A 35 11.47 -8.45 -2.32
N VAL A 36 10.66 -8.97 -1.40
CA VAL A 36 9.43 -8.32 -0.99
C VAL A 36 9.48 -7.87 0.46
N ALA A 37 9.37 -6.56 0.68
CA ALA A 37 9.17 -5.96 2.00
C ALA A 37 7.67 -5.78 2.28
N ILE A 38 7.14 -6.54 3.21
CA ILE A 38 5.73 -6.57 3.59
C ILE A 38 5.51 -5.64 4.77
N LEU A 39 4.74 -4.58 4.58
CA LEU A 39 4.37 -3.62 5.62
C LEU A 39 2.92 -3.85 6.05
N GLY A 40 2.69 -3.96 7.37
CA GLY A 40 1.34 -4.15 7.90
C GLY A 40 1.29 -4.16 9.42
N ARG A 41 0.08 -4.05 9.98
CA ARG A 41 -0.12 -3.93 11.43
C ARG A 41 -0.09 -5.27 12.18
N LYS A 42 -0.45 -6.36 11.49
CA LYS A 42 -0.62 -7.70 12.11
C LYS A 42 0.64 -8.52 11.96
N GLU A 43 1.46 -8.54 13.01
CA GLU A 43 2.78 -9.15 13.02
C GLU A 43 2.75 -10.66 12.79
N GLU A 44 1.86 -11.39 13.47
CA GLU A 44 1.71 -12.84 13.29
C GLU A 44 1.36 -13.20 11.85
N VAL A 45 0.42 -12.44 11.23
CA VAL A 45 0.02 -12.66 9.84
C VAL A 45 1.16 -12.34 8.89
N GLY A 46 1.90 -11.25 9.13
CA GLY A 46 3.04 -10.85 8.32
C GLY A 46 4.15 -11.90 8.33
N ASN A 47 4.52 -12.37 9.52
CA ASN A 47 5.54 -13.41 9.68
C ASN A 47 5.10 -14.75 9.07
N ALA A 48 3.83 -15.12 9.16
CA ALA A 48 3.32 -16.32 8.48
C ALA A 48 3.45 -16.21 6.96
N ILE A 49 3.13 -15.06 6.36
CA ILE A 49 3.28 -14.83 4.92
C ILE A 49 4.76 -14.92 4.50
N VAL A 50 5.66 -14.30 5.27
CA VAL A 50 7.12 -14.37 5.03
C VAL A 50 7.60 -15.82 5.07
N ASN A 51 7.16 -16.60 6.06
CA ASN A 51 7.53 -18.02 6.17
C ASN A 51 7.03 -18.83 4.97
N ASP A 52 5.81 -18.60 4.51
CA ASP A 52 5.28 -19.26 3.31
C ASP A 52 6.11 -18.94 2.07
N ILE A 53 6.46 -17.65 1.88
CA ILE A 53 7.30 -17.20 0.76
C ILE A 53 8.68 -17.86 0.81
N LYS A 54 9.32 -17.88 1.98
CA LYS A 54 10.65 -18.50 2.15
C LYS A 54 10.62 -20.01 1.92
N LYS A 55 9.58 -20.71 2.38
CA LYS A 55 9.38 -22.14 2.10
C LYS A 55 9.24 -22.44 0.61
N ALA A 56 8.68 -21.49 -0.15
CA ALA A 56 8.56 -21.58 -1.60
C ALA A 56 9.84 -21.15 -2.36
N GLY A 57 10.92 -20.82 -1.66
CA GLY A 57 12.20 -20.39 -2.25
C GLY A 57 12.31 -18.92 -2.59
N GLY A 58 11.30 -18.09 -2.21
CA GLY A 58 11.32 -16.65 -2.41
C GLY A 58 12.00 -15.88 -1.27
N ASP A 59 12.24 -14.58 -1.46
CA ASP A 59 12.79 -13.67 -0.46
C ASP A 59 11.75 -12.64 -0.02
N ALA A 60 11.47 -12.59 1.27
CA ALA A 60 10.61 -11.58 1.87
C ALA A 60 11.01 -11.26 3.31
N CYS A 61 10.64 -10.06 3.76
CA CYS A 61 10.69 -9.64 5.15
C CYS A 61 9.40 -8.90 5.53
N PHE A 62 9.12 -8.85 6.82
CA PHE A 62 7.96 -8.16 7.37
C PHE A 62 8.41 -7.03 8.30
N PHE A 63 7.72 -5.90 8.21
CA PHE A 63 7.87 -4.76 9.10
C PHE A 63 6.51 -4.37 9.67
N LYS A 64 6.42 -4.31 11.00
CA LYS A 64 5.21 -3.85 11.68
C LYS A 64 5.04 -2.36 11.42
N THR A 65 3.97 -2.00 10.68
CA THR A 65 3.78 -0.64 10.17
C THR A 65 2.35 -0.19 10.31
N ASP A 66 2.14 0.96 10.92
CA ASP A 66 0.98 1.79 10.67
C ASP A 66 1.38 2.86 9.66
N VAL A 67 0.75 2.89 8.49
CA VAL A 67 1.05 3.84 7.42
C VAL A 67 0.74 5.28 7.78
N MET A 68 -0.02 5.50 8.87
CA MET A 68 -0.32 6.81 9.42
C MET A 68 0.77 7.34 10.35
N ASN A 69 1.72 6.49 10.76
CA ASN A 69 2.85 6.89 11.58
C ASN A 69 4.08 7.09 10.70
N GLN A 70 4.38 8.36 10.38
CA GLN A 70 5.47 8.71 9.49
C GLN A 70 6.84 8.23 10.02
N GLU A 71 7.11 8.36 11.32
CA GLU A 71 8.39 7.94 11.93
C GLU A 71 8.63 6.44 11.74
N VAL A 72 7.59 5.63 11.93
CA VAL A 72 7.66 4.17 11.70
C VAL A 72 7.92 3.86 10.23
N VAL A 73 7.26 4.57 9.31
CA VAL A 73 7.48 4.38 7.86
C VAL A 73 8.90 4.78 7.47
N GLU A 74 9.44 5.87 8.01
CA GLU A 74 10.82 6.32 7.79
C GLU A 74 11.84 5.30 8.33
N GLN A 75 11.61 4.76 9.53
CA GLN A 75 12.49 3.74 10.08
C GLN A 75 12.46 2.47 9.23
N ASN A 76 11.28 2.01 8.82
CA ASN A 76 11.15 0.85 7.94
C ASN A 76 11.83 1.06 6.58
N CYS A 77 11.80 2.28 6.04
CA CYS A 77 12.54 2.61 4.81
C CYS A 77 14.05 2.44 4.99
N LYS A 78 14.61 2.91 6.11
CA LYS A 78 16.04 2.73 6.44
C LYS A 78 16.40 1.26 6.58
N ASP A 79 15.61 0.50 7.31
CA ASP A 79 15.85 -0.94 7.54
C ASP A 79 15.77 -1.74 6.22
N ILE A 80 14.87 -1.37 5.31
CA ILE A 80 14.75 -1.99 3.98
C ILE A 80 15.98 -1.65 3.11
N LEU A 81 16.44 -0.39 3.14
CA LEU A 81 17.64 0.04 2.42
C LEU A 81 18.89 -0.63 2.97
N GLU A 82 19.02 -0.76 4.29
CA GLU A 82 20.12 -1.50 4.92
C GLU A 82 20.14 -2.97 4.47
N LYS A 83 18.97 -3.61 4.43
CA LYS A 83 18.83 -5.02 4.07
C LYS A 83 19.06 -5.30 2.59
N TYR A 84 18.52 -4.48 1.70
CA TYR A 84 18.46 -4.77 0.26
C TYR A 84 19.26 -3.79 -0.61
N GLY A 85 19.74 -2.69 -0.04
CA GLY A 85 20.56 -1.68 -0.71
C GLY A 85 19.82 -0.68 -1.59
N HIS A 86 18.58 -1.00 -1.98
CA HIS A 86 17.77 -0.14 -2.86
C HIS A 86 16.28 -0.48 -2.76
N ILE A 87 15.44 0.35 -3.37
CA ILE A 87 14.00 0.12 -3.54
C ILE A 87 13.67 0.43 -5.01
N ASP A 88 12.93 -0.47 -5.68
CA ASP A 88 12.52 -0.32 -7.08
C ASP A 88 11.03 0.04 -7.20
N THR A 89 10.19 -0.51 -6.33
CA THR A 89 8.74 -0.34 -6.46
C THR A 89 8.08 -0.19 -5.08
N LEU A 90 7.16 0.76 -5.00
CA LEU A 90 6.22 0.89 -3.88
C LEU A 90 4.81 0.54 -4.36
N LEU A 91 4.16 -0.44 -3.70
CA LEU A 91 2.74 -0.72 -3.84
C LEU A 91 1.97 -0.18 -2.62
N ASN A 92 1.18 0.84 -2.82
CA ASN A 92 0.31 1.40 -1.79
C ASN A 92 -1.03 0.66 -1.76
N ALA A 93 -1.06 -0.50 -1.07
CA ALA A 93 -2.26 -1.33 -0.93
C ALA A 93 -2.89 -1.26 0.48
N ALA A 94 -2.34 -0.44 1.37
CA ALA A 94 -2.99 -0.14 2.64
C ALA A 94 -4.26 0.68 2.42
N GLY A 95 -5.35 0.28 3.05
CA GLY A 95 -6.62 0.97 2.91
C GLY A 95 -7.80 0.04 3.18
N GLY A 96 -8.97 0.55 2.94
CA GLY A 96 -10.23 -0.16 3.14
C GLY A 96 -11.31 0.76 3.70
N ASN A 97 -12.50 0.19 3.84
CA ASN A 97 -13.61 0.90 4.48
C ASN A 97 -13.68 0.58 5.98
N GLN A 98 -14.46 1.36 6.71
CA GLN A 98 -14.71 1.15 8.13
C GLN A 98 -16.23 1.06 8.36
N PRO A 99 -16.71 0.16 9.23
CA PRO A 99 -18.15 -0.01 9.45
C PRO A 99 -18.87 1.31 9.80
N GLY A 100 -18.28 2.15 10.65
CA GLY A 100 -18.86 3.43 11.05
C GLY A 100 -18.89 4.52 9.96
N ALA A 101 -18.20 4.31 8.82
CA ALA A 101 -18.23 5.21 7.66
C ALA A 101 -19.11 4.65 6.52
N VAL A 102 -19.84 3.58 6.77
CA VAL A 102 -20.79 2.98 5.82
C VAL A 102 -22.20 3.31 6.29
N ILE A 103 -22.97 3.94 5.42
CA ILE A 103 -24.39 4.20 5.67
C ILE A 103 -25.14 2.88 5.55
N GLY A 104 -25.74 2.40 6.63
CA GLY A 104 -26.47 1.13 6.68
C GLY A 104 -27.76 1.13 5.84
N PRO A 105 -28.40 -0.04 5.66
CA PRO A 105 -29.60 -0.13 4.84
C PRO A 105 -30.78 0.70 5.39
N ASP A 106 -30.87 0.85 6.70
CA ASP A 106 -31.92 1.62 7.40
C ASP A 106 -31.47 3.03 7.79
N GLN A 107 -30.35 3.50 7.24
CA GLN A 107 -29.75 4.82 7.46
C GLN A 107 -29.79 5.65 6.18
N ASN A 108 -29.65 6.97 6.33
CA ASN A 108 -29.53 7.91 5.23
C ASN A 108 -28.27 8.77 5.39
N PHE A 109 -28.07 9.72 4.49
CA PHE A 109 -26.85 10.54 4.49
C PHE A 109 -26.69 11.40 5.77
N PHE A 110 -27.79 11.77 6.43
CA PHE A 110 -27.72 12.56 7.65
C PHE A 110 -27.22 11.77 8.87
N ASP A 111 -27.20 10.46 8.78
CA ASP A 111 -26.67 9.57 9.82
C ASP A 111 -25.17 9.27 9.66
N LEU A 112 -24.52 9.85 8.63
CA LEU A 112 -23.09 9.71 8.41
C LEU A 112 -22.31 10.37 9.54
N ASP A 113 -21.45 9.62 10.21
CA ASP A 113 -20.53 10.14 11.21
C ASP A 113 -19.31 10.82 10.55
N PRO A 114 -19.14 12.16 10.70
CA PRO A 114 -18.02 12.88 10.12
C PRO A 114 -16.64 12.41 10.61
N GLU A 115 -16.54 11.94 11.85
CA GLU A 115 -15.27 11.42 12.38
C GLU A 115 -14.87 10.11 11.70
N GLN A 116 -15.83 9.21 11.51
CA GLN A 116 -15.58 7.96 10.80
C GLN A 116 -15.28 8.20 9.32
N PHE A 117 -15.96 9.15 8.71
CA PHE A 117 -15.65 9.62 7.37
C PHE A 117 -14.19 10.09 7.27
N GLN A 118 -13.74 10.95 8.20
CA GLN A 118 -12.37 11.45 8.25
C GLN A 118 -11.35 10.33 8.47
N LYS A 119 -11.66 9.34 9.31
CA LYS A 119 -10.78 8.16 9.52
C LYS A 119 -10.58 7.36 8.23
N VAL A 120 -11.63 7.21 7.41
CA VAL A 120 -11.53 6.53 6.11
C VAL A 120 -10.70 7.34 5.11
N LEU A 121 -10.90 8.65 5.06
CA LEU A 121 -10.07 9.55 4.25
C LEU A 121 -8.60 9.44 4.65
N ASN A 122 -8.31 9.56 5.93
CA ASN A 122 -6.95 9.50 6.44
C ASN A 122 -6.28 8.15 6.10
N LEU A 123 -6.94 7.04 6.40
CA LEU A 123 -6.36 5.72 6.14
C LEU A 123 -6.07 5.51 4.64
N ASN A 124 -7.00 5.87 3.76
CA ASN A 124 -6.85 5.57 2.33
C ASN A 124 -5.99 6.62 1.62
N LEU A 125 -6.23 7.92 1.81
CA LEU A 125 -5.52 8.97 1.10
C LEU A 125 -4.21 9.34 1.79
N THR A 126 -4.24 9.79 3.04
CA THR A 126 -3.03 10.18 3.79
C THR A 126 -2.11 8.97 3.98
N GLY A 127 -2.68 7.78 4.24
CA GLY A 127 -1.92 6.52 4.33
C GLY A 127 -1.32 6.03 3.00
N THR A 128 -1.64 6.67 1.87
CA THR A 128 -0.96 6.54 0.58
C THR A 128 0.11 7.62 0.42
N VAL A 129 -0.18 8.85 0.82
CA VAL A 129 0.73 10.00 0.68
C VAL A 129 2.00 9.82 1.53
N ILE A 130 1.88 9.46 2.81
CA ILE A 130 3.02 9.30 3.72
C ILE A 130 4.04 8.27 3.20
N PRO A 131 3.67 7.02 2.89
CA PRO A 131 4.62 6.07 2.31
C PRO A 131 5.20 6.53 0.98
N THR A 132 4.40 7.20 0.14
CA THR A 132 4.91 7.77 -1.12
C THR A 132 6.02 8.77 -0.87
N GLN A 133 5.84 9.74 0.03
CA GLN A 133 6.88 10.72 0.37
C GLN A 133 8.18 10.08 0.87
N VAL A 134 8.05 9.05 1.70
CA VAL A 134 9.20 8.40 2.32
C VAL A 134 9.96 7.52 1.31
N PHE A 135 9.26 6.64 0.62
CA PHE A 135 9.89 5.66 -0.27
C PHE A 135 10.27 6.24 -1.64
N LEU A 136 9.64 7.34 -2.07
CA LEU A 136 10.01 8.02 -3.31
C LEU A 136 11.42 8.63 -3.23
N ARG A 137 11.83 9.15 -2.07
CA ARG A 137 13.12 9.81 -1.90
C ARG A 137 14.30 8.95 -2.37
N PRO A 138 14.53 7.72 -1.86
CA PRO A 138 15.61 6.86 -2.35
C PRO A 138 15.46 6.45 -3.82
N MET A 139 14.23 6.40 -4.36
CA MET A 139 14.01 6.12 -5.78
C MET A 139 14.48 7.29 -6.65
N VAL A 140 14.20 8.54 -6.25
CA VAL A 140 14.67 9.74 -6.94
C VAL A 140 16.19 9.84 -6.87
N GLU A 141 16.80 9.61 -5.72
CA GLU A 141 18.26 9.60 -5.55
C GLU A 141 18.95 8.54 -6.45
N LYS A 142 18.28 7.39 -6.64
CA LYS A 142 18.72 6.32 -7.56
C LYS A 142 18.45 6.67 -9.04
N GLY A 143 17.59 7.65 -9.32
CA GLY A 143 17.14 7.99 -10.68
C GLY A 143 16.20 6.96 -11.31
N LYS A 144 15.62 6.04 -10.53
CA LYS A 144 14.72 4.99 -11.02
C LYS A 144 13.80 4.49 -9.91
N GLY A 145 12.53 4.36 -10.23
CA GLY A 145 11.52 3.79 -9.32
C GLY A 145 10.16 3.69 -9.98
N SER A 146 9.24 3.00 -9.31
CA SER A 146 7.84 2.88 -9.74
C SER A 146 6.94 2.91 -8.51
N ILE A 147 5.81 3.62 -8.60
CA ILE A 147 4.79 3.67 -7.56
C ILE A 147 3.47 3.19 -8.14
N ILE A 148 2.84 2.24 -7.47
CA ILE A 148 1.53 1.71 -7.84
C ILE A 148 0.56 1.98 -6.70
N ASN A 149 -0.46 2.78 -6.98
CA ASN A 149 -1.51 3.14 -6.04
C ASN A 149 -2.80 2.36 -6.35
N PHE A 150 -3.43 1.82 -5.32
CA PHE A 150 -4.70 1.11 -5.46
C PHE A 150 -5.87 2.08 -5.36
N SER A 151 -6.41 2.48 -6.51
CA SER A 151 -7.66 3.21 -6.61
C SER A 151 -8.88 2.26 -6.51
N SER A 152 -10.02 2.66 -7.03
CA SER A 152 -11.25 1.87 -7.01
C SER A 152 -12.19 2.32 -8.12
N MET A 153 -13.12 1.47 -8.51
CA MET A 153 -14.27 1.88 -9.33
C MET A 153 -15.10 2.99 -8.65
N ALA A 154 -15.10 3.02 -7.32
CA ALA A 154 -15.73 4.08 -6.53
C ALA A 154 -15.15 5.49 -6.79
N ALA A 155 -13.94 5.59 -7.34
CA ALA A 155 -13.33 6.87 -7.73
C ALA A 155 -14.00 7.49 -8.98
N PHE A 156 -14.60 6.66 -9.83
CA PHE A 156 -15.15 7.07 -11.13
C PHE A 156 -16.68 6.97 -11.20
N ARG A 157 -17.26 6.07 -10.41
CA ARG A 157 -18.71 5.89 -10.33
C ARG A 157 -19.18 6.04 -8.89
N PRO A 158 -20.19 6.86 -8.62
CA PRO A 158 -20.78 6.96 -7.29
C PRO A 158 -21.26 5.58 -6.83
N MET A 159 -20.71 5.12 -5.73
CA MET A 159 -21.18 3.92 -5.04
C MET A 159 -22.01 4.35 -3.84
N THR A 160 -23.18 3.77 -3.67
CA THR A 160 -24.04 4.06 -2.53
C THR A 160 -23.36 3.67 -1.22
N ARG A 161 -23.66 4.40 -0.15
CA ARG A 161 -23.29 4.09 1.24
C ARG A 161 -21.82 4.24 1.63
N VAL A 162 -20.90 4.49 0.71
CA VAL A 162 -19.44 4.50 0.98
C VAL A 162 -18.78 5.80 0.52
N CYS A 163 -19.42 6.94 0.77
CA CYS A 163 -18.97 8.24 0.25
C CYS A 163 -17.54 8.63 0.68
N GLY A 164 -17.14 8.35 1.93
CA GLY A 164 -15.78 8.63 2.41
C GLY A 164 -14.72 7.81 1.68
N TYR A 165 -15.00 6.52 1.45
CA TYR A 165 -14.11 5.67 0.68
C TYR A 165 -14.03 6.11 -0.80
N ALA A 166 -15.15 6.44 -1.41
CA ALA A 166 -15.20 6.93 -2.79
C ALA A 166 -14.39 8.23 -2.96
N ALA A 167 -14.58 9.19 -2.05
CA ALA A 167 -13.83 10.45 -2.05
C ALA A 167 -12.32 10.22 -1.89
N ALA A 168 -11.91 9.33 -0.96
CA ALA A 168 -10.50 8.99 -0.78
C ALA A 168 -9.89 8.36 -2.03
N LYS A 169 -10.62 7.44 -2.69
CA LYS A 169 -10.13 6.76 -3.90
C LYS A 169 -10.08 7.70 -5.12
N ALA A 170 -10.99 8.65 -5.23
CA ALA A 170 -10.90 9.73 -6.21
C ALA A 170 -9.66 10.62 -5.95
N GLY A 171 -9.41 10.96 -4.68
CA GLY A 171 -8.20 11.67 -4.27
C GLY A 171 -6.92 10.92 -4.64
N ILE A 172 -6.86 9.60 -4.44
CA ILE A 172 -5.71 8.77 -4.85
C ILE A 172 -5.50 8.82 -6.37
N SER A 173 -6.57 8.75 -7.17
CA SER A 173 -6.45 8.82 -8.63
C SER A 173 -5.87 10.15 -9.08
N ASN A 174 -6.35 11.25 -8.52
CA ASN A 174 -5.82 12.60 -8.80
C ASN A 174 -4.37 12.75 -8.30
N PHE A 175 -4.07 12.31 -7.07
CA PHE A 175 -2.72 12.30 -6.52
C PHE A 175 -1.74 11.52 -7.40
N THR A 176 -2.16 10.39 -7.94
CA THR A 176 -1.34 9.57 -8.85
C THR A 176 -1.03 10.33 -10.15
N ALA A 177 -2.03 11.01 -10.71
CA ALA A 177 -1.84 11.84 -11.90
C ALA A 177 -0.90 13.03 -11.63
N TYR A 178 -1.04 13.68 -10.48
CA TYR A 178 -0.14 14.75 -10.04
C TYR A 178 1.31 14.25 -9.94
N MET A 179 1.53 13.12 -9.24
CA MET A 179 2.87 12.55 -9.05
C MET A 179 3.54 12.10 -10.35
N ALA A 180 2.77 11.88 -11.42
CA ALA A 180 3.34 11.54 -12.73
C ALA A 180 3.84 12.77 -13.52
N HIS A 181 3.55 13.99 -13.04
CA HIS A 181 4.02 15.26 -13.62
C HIS A 181 5.23 15.84 -12.88
N GLU A 182 5.39 15.50 -11.60
CA GLU A 182 6.54 15.93 -10.78
C GLU A 182 7.78 15.04 -11.02
#